data_b5834b3aa3c6f1919ae40748bca59267
#
_entry.id   b5834b3aa3c6f1919ae40748bca59267
#
_cell.length_a   1.000
_cell.length_b   1.000
_cell.length_c   1.000
_cell.angle_alpha   90.00
_cell.angle_beta   90.00
_cell.angle_gamma   90.00
#
_symmetry.space_group_name_H-M   'P 1'
#
loop_
_entity.id
_entity.type
_entity.pdbx_description
1 polymer ?
#
loop_
_entity_poly.entity_id
_entity_poly.type
_entity_poly.pdbx_seq_one_letter_code
_entity_poly.pdbx_strand_id
1 'polypeptide(L)'
;ADEWSRSLVSQPRTFDTIILAHRVAGRLQQDMDDFRAARAWYAEHLIPYRRGYLLHGPPGTGKTSTIRAIATRFKHDVYRVSLTGPDMDDTSLATSIADVEDGGIIALEDVDALFDGHRQRQGEFRVTFSGLLNALDGVQDCKNGIVFVFTSNNPDALDPALRRKGRVDAEFCLDACAPEQTRRMFLRFYPDEGAHADAFVESVHRHSGVTPAELQHHFIAHRTAAASDATVFEREARQSRPSEAMFS
;
A
#
# COMPACT_ATOMS: atom_id res chain seq x y z
N ALA A 1 -23.84 0.97 -13.75
CA ALA A 1 -22.74 1.85 -14.15
C ALA A 1 -21.57 1.54 -13.22
N ASP A 2 -20.46 1.19 -13.80
CA ASP A 2 -19.31 0.54 -13.18
C ASP A 2 -18.66 1.38 -12.08
N GLU A 3 -18.86 1.01 -10.83
CA GLU A 3 -18.36 1.74 -9.64
C GLU A 3 -16.96 1.33 -9.19
N TRP A 4 -16.35 0.41 -9.89
CA TRP A 4 -14.96 0.04 -9.65
C TRP A 4 -14.13 0.29 -10.91
N SER A 5 -13.01 0.97 -10.73
CA SER A 5 -12.10 1.19 -11.84
C SER A 5 -11.17 -0.01 -11.98
N ARG A 6 -11.38 -0.84 -13.01
CA ARG A 6 -10.34 -1.75 -13.49
C ARG A 6 -9.15 -0.91 -13.91
N SER A 7 -8.18 -0.78 -13.05
CA SER A 7 -6.93 -0.13 -13.38
C SER A 7 -6.04 -1.15 -14.07
N LEU A 8 -6.11 -1.19 -15.39
CA LEU A 8 -5.01 -1.75 -16.18
C LEU A 8 -3.74 -1.04 -15.69
N VAL A 9 -2.73 -1.80 -15.25
CA VAL A 9 -1.46 -1.23 -14.80
C VAL A 9 -0.78 -0.61 -16.02
N SER A 10 -1.12 0.65 -16.32
CA SER A 10 -0.62 1.38 -17.49
C SER A 10 0.89 1.59 -17.49
N GLN A 11 1.53 1.44 -16.32
CA GLN A 11 2.97 1.39 -16.16
C GLN A 11 3.32 0.29 -15.15
N PRO A 12 3.87 -0.85 -15.59
CA PRO A 12 4.27 -1.92 -14.69
C PRO A 12 5.34 -1.42 -13.73
N ARG A 13 5.10 -1.58 -12.44
CA ARG A 13 6.08 -1.35 -11.37
C ARG A 13 6.58 -2.70 -10.92
N THR A 14 7.90 -2.90 -10.95
CA THR A 14 8.53 -4.09 -10.37
C THR A 14 9.09 -3.78 -8.99
N PHE A 15 9.39 -4.80 -8.20
CA PHE A 15 10.06 -4.60 -6.91
C PHE A 15 11.44 -3.94 -7.03
N ASP A 16 12.08 -4.01 -8.22
CA ASP A 16 13.32 -3.29 -8.50
C ASP A 16 13.09 -1.79 -8.76
N THR A 17 11.88 -1.43 -9.23
CA THR A 17 11.51 -0.03 -9.50
C THR A 17 10.96 0.70 -8.29
N ILE A 18 10.50 -0.02 -7.28
CA ILE A 18 10.12 0.55 -5.98
C ILE A 18 11.25 0.27 -4.98
N ILE A 19 11.68 1.30 -4.26
CA ILE A 19 12.78 1.16 -3.32
C ILE A 19 12.20 0.97 -1.92
N LEU A 20 11.81 -0.28 -1.62
CA LEU A 20 11.43 -0.70 -0.28
C LEU A 20 12.67 -1.06 0.55
N ALA A 21 12.52 -1.06 1.89
CA ALA A 21 13.51 -1.67 2.75
C ALA A 21 13.73 -3.13 2.33
N HIS A 22 14.98 -3.54 2.19
CA HIS A 22 15.34 -4.86 1.64
C HIS A 22 14.62 -6.01 2.35
N ARG A 23 14.54 -5.91 3.69
CA ARG A 23 13.86 -6.90 4.52
C ARG A 23 12.34 -7.00 4.22
N VAL A 24 11.69 -5.86 3.94
CA VAL A 24 10.25 -5.83 3.60
C VAL A 24 10.03 -6.41 2.21
N ALA A 25 10.81 -5.95 1.22
CA ALA A 25 10.71 -6.43 -0.16
C ALA A 25 10.94 -7.94 -0.24
N GLY A 26 11.99 -8.46 0.41
CA GLY A 26 12.33 -9.89 0.39
C GLY A 26 11.24 -10.74 1.03
N ARG A 27 10.74 -10.36 2.22
CA ARG A 27 9.65 -11.09 2.88
C ARG A 27 8.36 -11.10 2.07
N LEU A 28 8.00 -9.96 1.48
CA LEU A 28 6.78 -9.88 0.67
C LEU A 28 6.90 -10.75 -0.60
N GLN A 29 8.03 -10.68 -1.30
CA GLN A 29 8.25 -11.51 -2.49
C GLN A 29 8.27 -13.01 -2.17
N GLN A 30 8.93 -13.40 -1.09
CA GLN A 30 8.95 -14.79 -0.65
C GLN A 30 7.54 -15.30 -0.31
N ASP A 31 6.76 -14.55 0.46
CA ASP A 31 5.39 -14.92 0.81
C ASP A 31 4.50 -15.07 -0.44
N MET A 32 4.67 -14.20 -1.43
CA MET A 32 3.97 -14.28 -2.71
C MET A 32 4.33 -15.54 -3.50
N ASP A 33 5.60 -15.88 -3.55
CA ASP A 33 6.09 -17.06 -4.28
C ASP A 33 5.63 -18.35 -3.59
N ASP A 34 5.69 -18.39 -2.24
CA ASP A 34 5.20 -19.50 -1.44
C ASP A 34 3.69 -19.72 -1.62
N PHE A 35 2.91 -18.64 -1.60
CA PHE A 35 1.47 -18.69 -1.84
C PHE A 35 1.17 -19.28 -3.24
N ARG A 36 1.85 -18.80 -4.27
CA ARG A 36 1.66 -19.32 -5.64
C ARG A 36 2.03 -20.79 -5.76
N ALA A 37 3.12 -21.21 -5.15
CA ALA A 37 3.59 -22.59 -5.17
C ALA A 37 2.63 -23.54 -4.44
N ALA A 38 1.92 -23.04 -3.43
CA ALA A 38 1.04 -23.81 -2.56
C ALA A 38 -0.35 -24.11 -3.16
N ARG A 39 -0.69 -23.66 -4.39
CA ARG A 39 -2.05 -23.78 -4.97
C ARG A 39 -2.62 -25.20 -4.89
N ALA A 40 -1.84 -26.23 -5.26
CA ALA A 40 -2.28 -27.61 -5.22
C ALA A 40 -2.52 -28.09 -3.79
N TRP A 41 -1.68 -27.67 -2.85
CA TRP A 41 -1.82 -27.97 -1.43
C TRP A 41 -3.12 -27.41 -0.84
N TYR A 42 -3.47 -26.15 -1.18
CA TYR A 42 -4.74 -25.55 -0.75
C TYR A 42 -5.95 -26.36 -1.25
N ALA A 43 -5.91 -26.79 -2.53
CA ALA A 43 -6.97 -27.59 -3.13
C ALA A 43 -7.09 -28.98 -2.47
N GLU A 44 -5.98 -29.66 -2.20
CA GLU A 44 -5.93 -30.96 -1.54
C GLU A 44 -6.53 -30.91 -0.12
N HIS A 45 -6.29 -29.79 0.60
CA HIS A 45 -6.75 -29.64 1.97
C HIS A 45 -8.10 -28.93 2.08
N LEU A 46 -8.78 -28.65 0.96
CA LEU A 46 -10.09 -27.96 0.90
C LEU A 46 -10.07 -26.62 1.64
N ILE A 47 -8.94 -25.89 1.57
CA ILE A 47 -8.75 -24.57 2.15
C ILE A 47 -8.96 -23.53 1.05
N PRO A 48 -9.73 -22.44 1.29
CA PRO A 48 -9.89 -21.38 0.30
C PRO A 48 -8.55 -20.80 -0.15
N TYR A 49 -8.28 -20.84 -1.47
CA TYR A 49 -7.02 -20.39 -2.05
C TYR A 49 -7.05 -18.86 -2.22
N ARG A 50 -6.70 -18.16 -1.17
CA ARG A 50 -6.65 -16.69 -1.12
C ARG A 50 -5.55 -16.22 -0.19
N ARG A 51 -5.13 -14.95 -0.35
CA ARG A 51 -4.10 -14.32 0.50
C ARG A 51 -4.44 -12.88 0.77
N GLY A 52 -4.32 -12.45 2.03
CA GLY A 52 -4.53 -11.07 2.46
C GLY A 52 -3.24 -10.42 2.94
N TYR A 53 -2.92 -9.24 2.39
CA TYR A 53 -1.78 -8.42 2.79
C TYR A 53 -2.27 -7.09 3.37
N LEU A 54 -1.74 -6.68 4.52
CA LEU A 54 -1.87 -5.33 5.05
C LEU A 54 -0.55 -4.57 4.85
N LEU A 55 -0.59 -3.54 4.03
CA LEU A 55 0.50 -2.59 3.86
C LEU A 55 0.21 -1.36 4.71
N HIS A 56 1.00 -1.12 5.74
CA HIS A 56 0.72 0.00 6.66
C HIS A 56 1.95 0.87 6.87
N GLY A 57 1.73 2.10 7.32
CA GLY A 57 2.77 3.08 7.61
C GLY A 57 2.41 4.49 7.16
N PRO A 58 3.25 5.49 7.43
CA PRO A 58 2.96 6.88 7.12
C PRO A 58 2.61 7.13 5.66
N PRO A 59 1.88 8.21 5.33
CA PRO A 59 1.65 8.59 3.94
C PRO A 59 2.98 8.86 3.22
N GLY A 60 3.02 8.56 1.91
CA GLY A 60 4.23 8.77 1.10
C GLY A 60 5.29 7.66 1.19
N THR A 61 5.05 6.56 1.91
CA THR A 61 6.00 5.44 2.05
C THR A 61 5.93 4.41 0.92
N GLY A 62 5.00 4.57 -0.04
CA GLY A 62 4.95 3.75 -1.23
C GLY A 62 3.93 2.61 -1.21
N LYS A 63 2.92 2.62 -0.32
CA LYS A 63 1.86 1.59 -0.22
C LYS A 63 1.19 1.30 -1.56
N THR A 64 0.64 2.31 -2.22
CA THR A 64 0.01 2.18 -3.55
C THR A 64 1.00 1.71 -4.63
N SER A 65 2.28 2.14 -4.56
CA SER A 65 3.31 1.66 -5.49
C SER A 65 3.59 0.17 -5.29
N THR A 66 3.55 -0.30 -4.04
CA THR A 66 3.71 -1.72 -3.68
C THR A 66 2.56 -2.57 -4.22
N ILE A 67 1.31 -2.08 -4.19
CA ILE A 67 0.17 -2.77 -4.83
C ILE A 67 0.45 -3.01 -6.32
N ARG A 68 0.95 -2.00 -7.03
CA ARG A 68 1.31 -2.14 -8.45
C ARG A 68 2.44 -3.14 -8.69
N ALA A 69 3.43 -3.21 -7.79
CA ALA A 69 4.51 -4.18 -7.89
C ALA A 69 4.02 -5.61 -7.61
N ILE A 70 3.09 -5.79 -6.67
CA ILE A 70 2.39 -7.06 -6.43
C ILE A 70 1.66 -7.48 -7.70
N ALA A 71 0.88 -6.60 -8.31
CA ALA A 71 0.14 -6.87 -9.54
C ALA A 71 1.06 -7.32 -10.69
N THR A 72 2.15 -6.59 -10.89
CA THR A 72 3.15 -6.94 -11.90
C THR A 72 3.78 -8.32 -11.63
N ARG A 73 4.07 -8.64 -10.37
CA ARG A 73 4.65 -9.94 -9.96
C ARG A 73 3.68 -11.10 -10.19
N PHE A 74 2.42 -10.92 -9.83
CA PHE A 74 1.37 -11.92 -10.06
C PHE A 74 0.93 -12.00 -11.53
N LYS A 75 1.19 -10.97 -12.34
CA LYS A 75 0.68 -10.79 -13.70
C LYS A 75 -0.86 -10.77 -13.76
N HIS A 76 -1.45 -10.10 -12.79
CA HIS A 76 -2.90 -9.94 -12.66
C HIS A 76 -3.28 -8.47 -12.55
N ASP A 77 -4.51 -8.16 -12.93
CA ASP A 77 -5.08 -6.82 -12.82
C ASP A 77 -5.39 -6.46 -11.37
N VAL A 78 -5.36 -5.15 -11.10
CA VAL A 78 -5.76 -4.59 -9.81
C VAL A 78 -7.16 -4.02 -9.93
N TYR A 79 -8.04 -4.53 -9.10
CA TYR A 79 -9.40 -4.05 -8.90
C TYR A 79 -9.41 -3.14 -7.67
N ARG A 80 -9.49 -1.83 -7.91
CA ARG A 80 -9.54 -0.86 -6.81
C ARG A 80 -10.99 -0.67 -6.41
N VAL A 81 -11.28 -0.96 -5.16
CA VAL A 81 -12.59 -0.76 -4.58
C VAL A 81 -12.56 0.52 -3.74
N SER A 82 -13.35 1.51 -4.17
CA SER A 82 -13.56 2.73 -3.39
C SER A 82 -14.71 2.51 -2.42
N LEU A 83 -14.38 2.43 -1.15
CA LEU A 83 -15.39 2.25 -0.10
C LEU A 83 -16.18 3.55 0.22
N THR A 84 -15.74 4.70 -0.34
CA THR A 84 -16.31 6.02 -0.10
C THR A 84 -17.20 6.52 -1.25
N GLY A 85 -17.42 5.70 -2.28
CA GLY A 85 -18.25 6.09 -3.42
C GLY A 85 -19.70 6.39 -2.99
N PRO A 86 -20.37 7.39 -3.61
CA PRO A 86 -21.71 7.81 -3.21
C PRO A 86 -22.77 6.70 -3.37
N ASP A 87 -22.53 5.76 -4.28
CA ASP A 87 -23.43 4.66 -4.58
C ASP A 87 -22.91 3.29 -4.06
N MET A 88 -21.73 3.29 -3.40
CA MET A 88 -21.14 2.08 -2.82
C MET A 88 -21.83 1.75 -1.49
N ASP A 89 -22.55 0.63 -1.44
CA ASP A 89 -23.15 0.04 -0.24
C ASP A 89 -22.66 -1.41 -0.04
N ASP A 90 -23.12 -2.08 1.01
CA ASP A 90 -22.72 -3.45 1.33
C ASP A 90 -23.03 -4.44 0.20
N THR A 91 -24.12 -4.25 -0.53
CA THR A 91 -24.53 -5.11 -1.64
C THR A 91 -23.67 -4.89 -2.86
N SER A 92 -23.44 -3.63 -3.23
CA SER A 92 -22.57 -3.23 -4.34
C SER A 92 -21.12 -3.69 -4.09
N LEU A 93 -20.64 -3.58 -2.85
CA LEU A 93 -19.33 -4.08 -2.44
C LEU A 93 -19.22 -5.59 -2.63
N ALA A 94 -20.18 -6.36 -2.13
CA ALA A 94 -20.18 -7.82 -2.27
C ALA A 94 -20.22 -8.25 -3.74
N THR A 95 -21.05 -7.58 -4.55
CA THR A 95 -21.15 -7.83 -6.00
C THR A 95 -19.83 -7.51 -6.70
N SER A 96 -19.24 -6.33 -6.42
CA SER A 96 -17.96 -5.91 -7.02
C SER A 96 -16.83 -6.91 -6.72
N ILE A 97 -16.78 -7.41 -5.49
CA ILE A 97 -15.79 -8.41 -5.09
C ILE A 97 -16.07 -9.77 -5.79
N ALA A 98 -17.32 -10.17 -5.91
CA ALA A 98 -17.71 -11.41 -6.59
C ALA A 98 -17.45 -11.39 -8.09
N ASP A 99 -17.43 -10.23 -8.73
CA ASP A 99 -17.17 -10.07 -10.18
C ASP A 99 -15.68 -10.11 -10.56
N VAL A 100 -14.77 -10.03 -9.58
CA VAL A 100 -13.33 -10.10 -9.83
C VAL A 100 -12.94 -11.46 -10.40
N GLU A 101 -12.13 -11.49 -11.45
CA GLU A 101 -11.64 -12.71 -12.07
C GLU A 101 -10.73 -13.53 -11.13
N ASP A 102 -10.66 -14.84 -11.32
CA ASP A 102 -9.75 -15.73 -10.58
C ASP A 102 -8.30 -15.23 -10.65
N GLY A 103 -7.63 -15.20 -9.51
CA GLY A 103 -6.27 -14.67 -9.39
C GLY A 103 -6.20 -13.14 -9.30
N GLY A 104 -7.32 -12.44 -9.42
CA GLY A 104 -7.36 -10.98 -9.36
C GLY A 104 -6.86 -10.42 -8.02
N ILE A 105 -6.39 -9.19 -8.05
CA ILE A 105 -5.90 -8.47 -6.88
C ILE A 105 -6.92 -7.39 -6.52
N ILE A 106 -7.50 -7.49 -5.33
CA ILE A 106 -8.45 -6.52 -4.81
C ILE A 106 -7.72 -5.57 -3.87
N ALA A 107 -7.67 -4.30 -4.23
CA ALA A 107 -7.05 -3.26 -3.42
C ALA A 107 -8.13 -2.43 -2.70
N LEU A 108 -8.04 -2.44 -1.36
CA LEU A 108 -8.85 -1.61 -0.47
C LEU A 108 -7.90 -0.62 0.21
N GLU A 109 -7.88 0.61 -0.32
CA GLU A 109 -6.92 1.62 0.13
C GLU A 109 -7.50 2.47 1.27
N ASP A 110 -6.62 2.86 2.23
CA ASP A 110 -6.89 3.73 3.36
C ASP A 110 -8.08 3.28 4.23
N VAL A 111 -8.13 1.99 4.55
CA VAL A 111 -9.24 1.37 5.32
C VAL A 111 -9.41 1.97 6.72
N ASP A 112 -8.36 2.56 7.30
CA ASP A 112 -8.43 3.30 8.57
C ASP A 112 -9.22 4.61 8.49
N ALA A 113 -9.33 5.21 7.31
CA ALA A 113 -10.14 6.42 7.12
C ALA A 113 -11.65 6.15 7.32
N LEU A 114 -12.08 4.91 7.08
CA LEU A 114 -13.49 4.50 7.16
C LEU A 114 -13.83 3.81 8.48
N PHE A 115 -12.87 3.09 9.03
CA PHE A 115 -13.06 2.17 10.16
C PHE A 115 -12.02 2.44 11.25
N ASP A 116 -11.91 3.71 11.67
CA ASP A 116 -11.22 4.04 12.91
C ASP A 116 -12.02 3.44 14.06
N GLY A 117 -11.40 2.66 14.94
CA GLY A 117 -12.03 1.84 15.99
C GLY A 117 -13.00 2.57 16.95
N HIS A 118 -13.38 3.80 16.64
CA HIS A 118 -14.27 4.66 17.41
C HIS A 118 -15.60 5.02 16.73
N ARG A 119 -16.05 4.27 15.74
CA ARG A 119 -17.33 4.38 15.03
C ARG A 119 -17.20 4.93 13.62
N GLN A 120 -17.85 4.20 12.70
CA GLN A 120 -18.39 4.81 11.49
C GLN A 120 -18.79 6.26 11.78
N ARG A 121 -18.27 7.20 11.02
CA ARG A 121 -18.90 8.53 10.95
C ARG A 121 -20.33 8.29 10.45
N GLN A 122 -21.26 8.24 11.39
CA GLN A 122 -22.65 7.94 11.10
C GLN A 122 -23.15 8.93 10.04
N GLY A 123 -23.53 8.40 8.88
CA GLY A 123 -24.24 9.13 7.83
C GLY A 123 -23.46 9.47 6.57
N GLU A 124 -22.12 9.31 6.53
CA GLU A 124 -21.34 9.65 5.33
C GLU A 124 -21.09 8.48 4.38
N PHE A 125 -21.05 7.24 4.90
CA PHE A 125 -20.73 6.06 4.08
C PHE A 125 -21.81 4.99 4.22
N ARG A 126 -22.17 4.37 3.09
CA ARG A 126 -23.19 3.30 3.03
C ARG A 126 -22.60 1.91 3.27
N VAL A 127 -21.27 1.76 3.13
CA VAL A 127 -20.58 0.52 3.44
C VAL A 127 -20.41 0.40 4.95
N THR A 128 -20.92 -0.69 5.52
CA THR A 128 -20.75 -0.99 6.93
C THR A 128 -19.50 -1.85 7.16
N PHE A 129 -18.93 -1.79 8.35
CA PHE A 129 -17.80 -2.67 8.70
C PHE A 129 -18.20 -4.15 8.62
N SER A 130 -19.41 -4.47 9.07
CA SER A 130 -19.95 -5.84 8.95
C SER A 130 -20.15 -6.25 7.50
N GLY A 131 -20.62 -5.34 6.63
CA GLY A 131 -20.72 -5.57 5.19
C GLY A 131 -19.38 -5.86 4.54
N LEU A 132 -18.32 -5.08 4.89
CA LEU A 132 -16.97 -5.37 4.44
C LEU A 132 -16.51 -6.77 4.86
N LEU A 133 -16.65 -7.11 6.15
CA LEU A 133 -16.25 -8.44 6.63
C LEU A 133 -17.00 -9.57 5.93
N ASN A 134 -18.31 -9.41 5.74
CA ASN A 134 -19.14 -10.40 5.04
C ASN A 134 -18.74 -10.53 3.56
N ALA A 135 -18.46 -9.42 2.89
CA ALA A 135 -17.99 -9.44 1.50
C ALA A 135 -16.63 -10.16 1.37
N LEU A 136 -15.70 -9.92 2.30
CA LEU A 136 -14.41 -10.62 2.33
C LEU A 136 -14.58 -12.13 2.59
N ASP A 137 -15.47 -12.51 3.49
CA ASP A 137 -15.72 -13.92 3.81
C ASP A 137 -16.51 -14.62 2.73
N GLY A 138 -17.44 -13.93 2.06
CA GLY A 138 -18.26 -14.48 0.98
C GLY A 138 -17.51 -14.92 -0.28
N VAL A 139 -16.31 -14.40 -0.49
CA VAL A 139 -15.42 -14.82 -1.60
C VAL A 139 -14.86 -16.24 -1.41
N GLN A 140 -14.97 -16.80 -0.21
CA GLN A 140 -14.38 -18.11 0.11
C GLN A 140 -14.92 -19.25 -0.77
N ASP A 141 -16.17 -19.16 -1.19
CA ASP A 141 -16.84 -20.26 -1.88
C ASP A 141 -16.82 -20.11 -3.41
N CYS A 142 -16.43 -18.98 -3.95
CA CYS A 142 -16.67 -18.65 -5.36
C CYS A 142 -15.42 -18.43 -6.22
N LYS A 143 -14.24 -18.14 -5.65
CA LYS A 143 -13.08 -17.66 -6.40
C LYS A 143 -11.77 -18.25 -5.94
N ASN A 144 -10.87 -18.52 -6.90
CA ASN A 144 -9.57 -19.12 -6.64
C ASN A 144 -8.42 -18.12 -6.86
N GLY A 145 -7.54 -18.01 -5.87
CA GLY A 145 -6.29 -17.27 -6.01
C GLY A 145 -6.43 -15.75 -5.82
N ILE A 146 -7.52 -15.29 -5.25
CA ILE A 146 -7.71 -13.85 -4.97
C ILE A 146 -6.69 -13.37 -3.94
N VAL A 147 -6.10 -12.22 -4.24
CA VAL A 147 -5.19 -11.52 -3.33
C VAL A 147 -5.83 -10.23 -2.88
N PHE A 148 -6.10 -10.12 -1.59
CA PHE A 148 -6.54 -8.86 -0.98
C PHE A 148 -5.33 -8.04 -0.56
N VAL A 149 -5.33 -6.75 -0.87
CA VAL A 149 -4.30 -5.82 -0.39
C VAL A 149 -5.00 -4.63 0.27
N PHE A 150 -4.85 -4.56 1.57
CA PHE A 150 -5.33 -3.45 2.38
C PHE A 150 -4.21 -2.44 2.58
N THR A 151 -4.54 -1.14 2.56
CA THR A 151 -3.60 -0.11 3.01
C THR A 151 -4.16 0.65 4.20
N SER A 152 -3.26 1.06 5.13
CA SER A 152 -3.59 1.86 6.29
C SER A 152 -2.45 2.82 6.63
N ASN A 153 -2.79 4.03 7.05
CA ASN A 153 -1.84 4.97 7.62
C ASN A 153 -1.73 4.79 9.14
N ASN A 154 -2.76 4.25 9.77
CA ASN A 154 -2.81 3.98 11.21
C ASN A 154 -3.32 2.55 11.48
N PRO A 155 -2.45 1.55 11.52
CA PRO A 155 -2.86 0.15 11.70
C PRO A 155 -3.47 -0.12 13.08
N ASP A 156 -3.16 0.69 14.08
CA ASP A 156 -3.68 0.51 15.45
C ASP A 156 -5.14 0.97 15.57
N ALA A 157 -5.61 1.79 14.64
CA ALA A 157 -7.02 2.18 14.54
C ALA A 157 -7.89 1.10 13.89
N LEU A 158 -7.31 0.10 13.24
CA LEU A 158 -8.07 -0.96 12.57
C LEU A 158 -8.69 -1.92 13.58
N ASP A 159 -9.96 -2.26 13.35
CA ASP A 159 -10.65 -3.27 14.15
C ASP A 159 -9.90 -4.62 14.05
N PRO A 160 -9.64 -5.28 15.20
CA PRO A 160 -8.98 -6.59 15.24
C PRO A 160 -9.66 -7.66 14.37
N ALA A 161 -10.96 -7.54 14.10
CA ALA A 161 -11.67 -8.49 13.24
C ALA A 161 -11.17 -8.47 11.79
N LEU A 162 -10.75 -7.31 11.26
CA LEU A 162 -10.13 -7.24 9.94
C LEU A 162 -8.77 -7.93 9.91
N ARG A 163 -8.00 -7.83 10.99
CA ARG A 163 -6.63 -8.39 11.10
C ARG A 163 -6.61 -9.90 11.42
N ARG A 164 -7.77 -10.58 11.49
CA ARG A 164 -7.83 -12.03 11.70
C ARG A 164 -7.24 -12.78 10.51
N LYS A 165 -6.56 -13.91 10.81
CA LYS A 165 -6.06 -14.83 9.78
C LYS A 165 -7.19 -15.30 8.88
N GLY A 166 -6.88 -15.40 7.59
CA GLY A 166 -7.89 -15.62 6.54
C GLY A 166 -8.45 -14.32 5.94
N ARG A 167 -8.25 -13.14 6.55
CA ARG A 167 -8.50 -11.82 5.96
C ARG A 167 -7.18 -11.07 5.76
N VAL A 168 -6.38 -10.93 6.81
CA VAL A 168 -5.01 -10.42 6.77
C VAL A 168 -4.07 -11.51 7.24
N ASP A 169 -3.34 -12.12 6.30
CA ASP A 169 -2.42 -13.22 6.56
C ASP A 169 -1.01 -12.75 6.86
N ALA A 170 -0.60 -11.65 6.22
CA ALA A 170 0.70 -11.03 6.46
C ALA A 170 0.61 -9.50 6.48
N GLU A 171 1.40 -8.90 7.37
CA GLU A 171 1.47 -7.45 7.56
C GLU A 171 2.88 -6.95 7.24
N PHE A 172 2.95 -5.83 6.52
CA PHE A 172 4.18 -5.19 6.10
C PHE A 172 4.16 -3.71 6.46
N CYS A 173 5.07 -3.32 7.35
CA CYS A 173 5.29 -1.92 7.70
C CYS A 173 6.17 -1.26 6.65
N LEU A 174 5.66 -0.24 5.99
CA LEU A 174 6.39 0.65 5.11
C LEU A 174 6.63 1.96 5.86
N ASP A 175 7.84 2.12 6.36
CA ASP A 175 8.21 3.24 7.23
C ASP A 175 9.05 4.28 6.47
N ALA A 176 9.53 5.28 7.20
CA ALA A 176 10.53 6.23 6.72
C ALA A 176 11.74 5.51 6.11
N CYS A 177 12.44 6.20 5.22
CA CYS A 177 13.59 5.64 4.54
C CYS A 177 14.72 5.26 5.50
N ALA A 178 15.17 4.02 5.40
CA ALA A 178 16.44 3.62 6.00
C ALA A 178 17.64 4.17 5.19
N PRO A 179 18.84 4.26 5.76
CA PRO A 179 20.05 4.74 5.07
C PRO A 179 20.29 4.07 3.73
N GLU A 180 20.15 2.75 3.67
CA GLU A 180 20.30 1.97 2.43
C GLU A 180 19.28 2.37 1.35
N GLN A 181 18.01 2.57 1.74
CA GLN A 181 16.97 3.02 0.81
C GLN A 181 17.28 4.41 0.27
N THR A 182 17.68 5.34 1.16
CA THR A 182 18.08 6.70 0.79
C THR A 182 19.24 6.67 -0.22
N ARG A 183 20.26 5.85 0.04
CA ARG A 183 21.40 5.67 -0.86
C ARG A 183 20.99 5.12 -2.23
N ARG A 184 20.16 4.09 -2.25
CA ARG A 184 19.64 3.49 -3.49
C ARG A 184 18.78 4.49 -4.28
N MET A 185 17.96 5.31 -3.59
CA MET A 185 17.20 6.36 -4.24
C MET A 185 18.11 7.42 -4.86
N PHE A 186 19.12 7.90 -4.14
CA PHE A 186 20.08 8.86 -4.66
C PHE A 186 20.77 8.33 -5.92
N LEU A 187 21.35 7.14 -5.87
CA LEU A 187 22.05 6.52 -7.00
C LEU A 187 21.14 6.22 -8.21
N ARG A 188 19.85 6.12 -8.00
CA ARG A 188 18.88 5.97 -9.10
C ARG A 188 18.72 7.26 -9.90
N PHE A 189 18.79 8.43 -9.25
CA PHE A 189 18.71 9.74 -9.91
C PHE A 189 20.06 10.23 -10.39
N TYR A 190 21.13 9.84 -9.72
CA TYR A 190 22.53 10.22 -9.99
C TYR A 190 23.40 8.96 -10.04
N PRO A 191 23.30 8.14 -11.09
CA PRO A 191 23.92 6.80 -11.12
C PRO A 191 25.45 6.83 -11.05
N ASP A 192 26.07 7.87 -11.59
CA ASP A 192 27.54 8.00 -11.67
C ASP A 192 28.13 8.75 -10.46
N GLU A 193 27.29 9.18 -9.50
CA GLU A 193 27.67 10.08 -8.42
C GLU A 193 27.82 9.39 -7.06
N GLY A 194 28.36 8.19 -7.07
CA GLY A 194 28.54 7.38 -5.84
C GLY A 194 29.31 8.08 -4.73
N ALA A 195 30.27 8.97 -5.09
CA ALA A 195 31.05 9.73 -4.13
C ALA A 195 30.23 10.69 -3.25
N HIS A 196 29.08 11.16 -3.75
CA HIS A 196 28.19 12.08 -3.04
C HIS A 196 27.09 11.38 -2.24
N ALA A 197 26.91 10.07 -2.46
CA ALA A 197 25.78 9.33 -1.87
C ALA A 197 25.81 9.32 -0.34
N ASP A 198 26.96 9.17 0.26
CA ASP A 198 27.09 9.09 1.73
C ASP A 198 26.82 10.45 2.39
N ALA A 199 27.30 11.55 1.80
CA ALA A 199 26.98 12.90 2.25
C ALA A 199 25.48 13.20 2.17
N PHE A 200 24.83 12.75 1.10
CA PHE A 200 23.37 12.85 0.97
C PHE A 200 22.64 12.06 2.05
N VAL A 201 23.03 10.80 2.29
CA VAL A 201 22.46 9.96 3.35
C VAL A 201 22.58 10.64 4.71
N GLU A 202 23.76 11.17 5.05
CA GLU A 202 23.96 11.90 6.31
C GLU A 202 23.06 13.14 6.41
N SER A 203 22.90 13.88 5.33
CA SER A 203 22.02 15.04 5.27
C SER A 203 20.56 14.66 5.56
N VAL A 204 20.05 13.63 4.90
CA VAL A 204 18.69 13.14 5.08
C VAL A 204 18.46 12.65 6.50
N HIS A 205 19.39 11.91 7.07
CA HIS A 205 19.25 11.28 8.39
C HIS A 205 19.49 12.23 9.58
N ARG A 206 19.79 13.50 9.33
CA ARG A 206 19.62 14.58 10.33
C ARG A 206 18.13 14.90 10.58
N HIS A 207 17.27 14.53 9.64
CA HIS A 207 15.81 14.69 9.74
C HIS A 207 15.18 13.32 10.03
N SER A 208 14.39 13.22 11.09
CA SER A 208 13.69 11.98 11.41
C SER A 208 12.46 11.77 10.52
N GLY A 209 12.18 10.54 10.13
CA GLY A 209 10.95 10.16 9.47
C GLY A 209 10.80 10.66 8.03
N VAL A 210 11.89 10.81 7.28
CA VAL A 210 11.84 11.20 5.87
C VAL A 210 11.31 10.04 5.02
N THR A 211 10.27 10.33 4.22
CA THR A 211 9.59 9.35 3.39
C THR A 211 10.16 9.27 1.97
N PRO A 212 9.95 8.16 1.24
CA PRO A 212 10.31 8.07 -0.17
C PRO A 212 9.71 9.17 -1.05
N ALA A 213 8.50 9.63 -0.73
CA ALA A 213 7.85 10.71 -1.48
C ALA A 213 8.56 12.06 -1.29
N GLU A 214 9.00 12.38 -0.06
CA GLU A 214 9.79 13.59 0.22
C GLU A 214 11.14 13.54 -0.50
N LEU A 215 11.83 12.39 -0.50
CA LEU A 215 13.06 12.22 -1.26
C LEU A 215 12.84 12.38 -2.77
N GLN A 216 11.79 11.77 -3.29
CA GLN A 216 11.46 11.90 -4.72
C GLN A 216 11.19 13.36 -5.09
N HIS A 217 10.49 14.12 -4.25
CA HIS A 217 10.25 15.53 -4.46
C HIS A 217 11.57 16.32 -4.52
N HIS A 218 12.48 16.08 -3.57
CA HIS A 218 13.83 16.66 -3.59
C HIS A 218 14.56 16.39 -4.90
N PHE A 219 14.58 15.14 -5.37
CA PHE A 219 15.25 14.79 -6.63
C PHE A 219 14.61 15.45 -7.86
N ILE A 220 13.29 15.60 -7.87
CA ILE A 220 12.57 16.31 -8.94
C ILE A 220 12.97 17.78 -8.97
N ALA A 221 13.06 18.43 -7.81
CA ALA A 221 13.48 19.82 -7.69
C ALA A 221 14.93 20.02 -8.18
N HIS A 222 15.80 19.05 -7.96
CA HIS A 222 17.23 19.10 -8.31
C HIS A 222 17.60 18.30 -9.56
N ARG A 223 16.62 17.94 -10.41
CA ARG A 223 16.84 17.06 -11.59
C ARG A 223 17.87 17.56 -12.60
N THR A 224 18.14 18.86 -12.64
CA THR A 224 19.12 19.50 -13.52
C THR A 224 20.32 20.06 -12.78
N ALA A 225 20.36 19.93 -11.46
CA ALA A 225 21.48 20.35 -10.63
C ALA A 225 22.63 19.34 -10.68
N ALA A 226 23.84 19.78 -10.40
CA ALA A 226 24.92 18.84 -10.14
C ALA A 226 24.62 18.02 -8.87
N ALA A 227 25.09 16.78 -8.83
CA ALA A 227 24.86 15.92 -7.66
C ALA A 227 25.42 16.52 -6.37
N SER A 228 26.54 17.26 -6.45
CA SER A 228 27.09 18.05 -5.34
C SER A 228 26.10 19.04 -4.73
N ASP A 229 25.28 19.67 -5.55
CA ASP A 229 24.29 20.65 -5.12
C ASP A 229 23.04 19.98 -4.52
N ALA A 230 22.77 18.74 -4.93
CA ALA A 230 21.67 17.94 -4.43
C ALA A 230 21.99 17.16 -3.15
N THR A 231 23.23 17.24 -2.63
CA THR A 231 23.65 16.47 -1.44
C THR A 231 23.06 16.98 -0.13
N VAL A 232 22.54 18.20 -0.09
CA VAL A 232 21.90 18.75 1.10
C VAL A 232 20.39 18.57 0.98
N PHE A 233 19.83 17.72 1.81
CA PHE A 233 18.39 17.55 1.90
C PHE A 233 17.80 18.58 2.86
N GLU A 234 16.93 19.43 2.35
CA GLU A 234 16.14 20.36 3.13
C GLU A 234 14.69 19.89 3.17
N ARG A 235 14.19 19.64 4.37
CA ARG A 235 12.80 19.28 4.54
C ARG A 235 11.96 20.55 4.49
N GLU A 236 11.03 20.62 3.52
CA GLU A 236 10.04 21.70 3.52
C GLU A 236 9.29 21.74 4.85
N ALA A 237 9.19 22.90 5.46
CA ALA A 237 8.40 23.08 6.66
C ALA A 237 6.96 22.62 6.36
N ARG A 238 6.49 21.59 7.05
CA ARG A 238 5.08 21.21 6.99
C ARG A 238 4.30 22.46 7.35
N GLN A 239 3.52 23.01 6.42
CA GLN A 239 2.54 24.03 6.74
C GLN A 239 1.67 23.42 7.84
N SER A 240 1.86 23.90 9.07
CA SER A 240 0.99 23.60 10.19
C SER A 240 -0.42 23.96 9.74
N ARG A 241 -1.31 22.97 9.61
CA ARG A 241 -2.74 23.26 9.49
C ARG A 241 -3.05 24.21 10.65
N PRO A 242 -3.69 25.35 10.39
CA PRO A 242 -4.09 26.20 11.49
C PRO A 242 -4.92 25.34 12.43
N SER A 243 -4.49 25.26 13.69
CA SER A 243 -5.29 24.67 14.74
C SER A 243 -6.61 25.43 14.75
N GLU A 244 -7.73 24.72 14.59
CA GLU A 244 -9.05 25.21 14.91
C GLU A 244 -9.13 25.46 16.44
N ALA A 245 -8.50 26.53 16.84
CA ALA A 245 -8.67 27.12 18.15
C ALA A 245 -9.20 28.53 17.89
N MET A 246 -10.53 28.62 17.71
CA MET A 246 -11.32 29.81 18.01
C MET A 246 -12.77 29.60 17.61
N PHE A 247 -13.52 28.94 18.47
CA PHE A 247 -14.90 29.34 18.74
C PHE A 247 -15.18 29.01 20.20
N SER A 248 -14.97 30.05 20.99
CA SER A 248 -15.59 30.23 22.32
C SER A 248 -17.06 30.54 22.15
#